data_78cd82e70a54580d46a1697c3319db8a
#
_entry.id   78cd82e70a54580d46a1697c3319db8a
#
_cell.length_a   1.000
_cell.length_b   1.000
_cell.length_c   1.000
_cell.angle_alpha   90.00
_cell.angle_beta   90.00
_cell.angle_gamma   90.00
#
_symmetry.space_group_name_H-M   'P 1'
#
loop_
_entity.id
_entity.type
_entity.pdbx_description
1 polymer ?
#
loop_
_entity_poly.entity_id
_entity_poly.type
_entity_poly.pdbx_seq_one_letter_code
_entity_poly.pdbx_strand_id
1 'polypeptide(L)'
;MTLGVQNVSFVAQAVDWIPEMLYDIVKAAYHHRGFSFIRIVQRCPEWLPKVWDPWLHDPSRILVLTHENGIRASEGLAKVYRSQREHDPADLNRAREIASDSDNIPVGILYRNPEVPCYEDLRTSTRLRTTEFLRAGLEAELDKFTIWPQG
;
A
#
# COMPACT_ATOMS: atom_id res chain seq x y z
N MET A 1 -12.21 -3.06 -7.26
CA MET A 1 -12.87 -3.63 -6.07
C MET A 1 -12.43 -2.95 -4.77
N THR A 2 -11.15 -2.85 -4.44
CA THR A 2 -10.65 -2.22 -3.19
C THR A 2 -11.02 -0.74 -3.05
N LEU A 3 -11.03 0.03 -4.14
CA LEU A 3 -11.47 1.44 -4.16
C LEU A 3 -12.98 1.65 -3.88
N GLY A 4 -13.75 0.58 -3.73
CA GLY A 4 -15.15 0.61 -3.28
C GLY A 4 -15.33 0.33 -1.80
N VAL A 5 -14.26 0.03 -1.06
CA VAL A 5 -14.33 -0.25 0.38
C VAL A 5 -14.41 1.06 1.16
N GLN A 6 -15.35 1.12 2.11
CA GLN A 6 -15.48 2.27 2.99
C GLN A 6 -14.22 2.41 3.87
N ASN A 7 -13.77 3.65 4.07
CA ASN A 7 -12.58 3.97 4.89
C ASN A 7 -11.28 3.35 4.39
N VAL A 8 -11.19 2.99 3.10
CA VAL A 8 -9.89 2.69 2.51
C VAL A 8 -9.00 3.94 2.57
N SER A 9 -7.75 3.78 3.00
CA SER A 9 -6.85 4.93 3.21
C SER A 9 -5.66 4.97 2.28
N PHE A 10 -5.22 3.83 1.73
CA PHE A 10 -4.14 3.77 0.75
C PHE A 10 -4.37 2.61 -0.21
N VAL A 11 -4.33 2.91 -1.50
CA VAL A 11 -4.42 1.92 -2.58
C VAL A 11 -3.37 2.23 -3.63
N ALA A 12 -2.56 1.25 -3.97
CA ALA A 12 -1.55 1.35 -5.01
C ALA A 12 -1.49 0.10 -5.87
N GLN A 13 -0.89 0.23 -7.04
CA GLN A 13 -0.60 -0.89 -7.93
C GLN A 13 0.84 -0.82 -8.40
N ALA A 14 1.48 -1.98 -8.42
CA ALA A 14 2.83 -2.19 -8.90
C ALA A 14 2.89 -3.39 -9.84
N VAL A 15 4.00 -3.53 -10.53
CA VAL A 15 4.34 -4.70 -11.35
C VAL A 15 5.71 -5.24 -10.94
N ASP A 16 5.91 -6.55 -11.01
CA ASP A 16 7.16 -7.19 -10.54
C ASP A 16 8.37 -6.91 -11.45
N TRP A 17 8.13 -6.48 -12.68
CA TRP A 17 9.20 -6.17 -13.66
C TRP A 17 9.65 -4.70 -13.66
N ILE A 18 9.12 -3.87 -12.75
CA ILE A 18 9.59 -2.50 -12.50
C ILE A 18 9.95 -2.38 -11.01
N PRO A 19 11.08 -2.98 -10.58
CA PRO A 19 11.43 -3.11 -9.16
C PRO A 19 11.64 -1.77 -8.46
N GLU A 20 12.10 -0.76 -9.16
CA GLU A 20 12.26 0.60 -8.63
C GLU A 20 10.91 1.18 -8.16
N MET A 21 9.90 1.15 -9.03
CA MET A 21 8.56 1.63 -8.69
C MET A 21 7.92 0.77 -7.60
N LEU A 22 8.12 -0.54 -7.64
CA LEU A 22 7.62 -1.44 -6.60
C LEU A 22 8.22 -1.09 -5.23
N TYR A 23 9.53 -0.84 -5.16
CA TYR A 23 10.20 -0.43 -3.93
C TYR A 23 9.62 0.87 -3.37
N ASP A 24 9.49 1.90 -4.22
CA ASP A 24 8.99 3.21 -3.79
C ASP A 24 7.52 3.14 -3.33
N ILE A 25 6.69 2.35 -4.01
CA ILE A 25 5.29 2.11 -3.62
C ILE A 25 5.21 1.41 -2.26
N VAL A 26 5.99 0.36 -2.04
CA VAL A 26 6.03 -0.37 -0.76
C VAL A 26 6.53 0.54 0.36
N LYS A 27 7.55 1.35 0.09
CA LYS A 27 8.07 2.34 1.04
C LYS A 27 7.02 3.40 1.39
N ALA A 28 6.29 3.91 0.40
CA ALA A 28 5.21 4.87 0.63
C ALA A 28 4.08 4.27 1.47
N ALA A 29 3.72 3.01 1.22
CA ALA A 29 2.72 2.27 1.98
C ALA A 29 3.16 2.00 3.43
N TYR A 30 4.45 1.70 3.64
CA TYR A 30 5.03 1.51 4.98
C TYR A 30 4.96 2.79 5.82
N HIS A 31 5.19 3.95 5.21
CA HIS A 31 5.10 5.23 5.90
C HIS A 31 3.67 5.79 6.02
N HIS A 32 2.70 5.16 5.37
CA HIS A 32 1.31 5.54 5.51
C HIS A 32 0.74 5.02 6.84
N ARG A 33 0.19 5.93 7.64
CA ARG A 33 -0.49 5.57 8.89
C ARG A 33 -1.92 5.13 8.58
N GLY A 34 -2.16 3.83 8.63
CA GLY A 34 -3.47 3.26 8.35
C GLY A 34 -3.38 1.99 7.51
N PHE A 35 -4.51 1.59 6.98
CA PHE A 35 -4.59 0.40 6.12
C PHE A 35 -4.03 0.71 4.74
N SER A 36 -3.04 -0.07 4.31
CA SER A 36 -2.45 0.02 2.97
C SER A 36 -2.72 -1.25 2.16
N PHE A 37 -3.24 -1.09 0.95
CA PHE A 37 -3.44 -2.16 -0.01
C PHE A 37 -2.58 -1.91 -1.24
N ILE A 38 -1.72 -2.86 -1.57
CA ILE A 38 -0.91 -2.85 -2.79
C ILE A 38 -1.26 -4.07 -3.63
N ARG A 39 -1.73 -3.86 -4.86
CA ARG A 39 -1.83 -4.92 -5.85
C ARG A 39 -0.50 -5.01 -6.59
N ILE A 40 0.15 -6.17 -6.51
CA ILE A 40 1.36 -6.45 -7.28
C ILE A 40 0.99 -7.41 -8.41
N VAL A 41 1.08 -6.92 -9.66
CA VAL A 41 0.91 -7.75 -10.84
C VAL A 41 2.21 -8.52 -11.06
N GLN A 42 2.14 -9.83 -10.95
CA GLN A 42 3.29 -10.72 -11.02
C GLN A 42 3.22 -11.60 -12.27
N ARG A 43 4.36 -11.79 -12.90
CA ARG A 43 4.57 -12.80 -13.94
C ARG A 43 4.68 -14.15 -13.27
N CYS A 44 3.70 -15.01 -13.48
CA CYS A 44 3.76 -16.38 -12.99
C CYS A 44 3.93 -17.33 -14.16
N PRO A 45 5.11 -17.93 -14.36
CA PRO A 45 5.34 -18.83 -15.50
C PRO A 45 4.55 -20.14 -15.39
N GLU A 46 4.19 -20.53 -14.19
CA GLU A 46 3.49 -21.79 -13.91
C GLU A 46 1.96 -21.67 -14.13
N TRP A 47 1.34 -20.64 -13.52
CA TRP A 47 -0.12 -20.50 -13.49
C TRP A 47 -0.69 -19.57 -14.55
N LEU A 48 0.10 -18.57 -14.96
CA LEU A 48 -0.34 -17.52 -15.90
C LEU A 48 0.72 -17.29 -16.98
N PRO A 49 1.16 -18.36 -17.70
CA PRO A 49 2.16 -18.22 -18.73
C PRO A 49 1.61 -17.29 -19.83
N LYS A 50 2.39 -16.29 -20.21
CA LYS A 50 2.08 -15.36 -21.32
C LYS A 50 0.89 -14.43 -21.13
N VAL A 51 0.16 -14.48 -20.01
CA VAL A 51 -0.99 -13.59 -19.79
C VAL A 51 -0.58 -12.12 -19.82
N TRP A 52 0.61 -11.81 -19.32
CA TRP A 52 1.13 -10.44 -19.25
C TRP A 52 2.01 -10.05 -20.45
N ASP A 53 2.23 -10.93 -21.41
CA ASP A 53 3.07 -10.66 -22.58
C ASP A 53 2.68 -9.39 -23.36
N PRO A 54 1.37 -9.06 -23.57
CA PRO A 54 0.98 -7.85 -24.27
C PRO A 54 1.49 -6.56 -23.60
N TRP A 55 1.62 -6.54 -22.28
CA TRP A 55 2.11 -5.38 -21.51
C TRP A 55 3.62 -5.42 -21.30
N LEU A 56 4.22 -6.62 -21.26
CA LEU A 56 5.66 -6.80 -21.17
C LEU A 56 6.37 -6.36 -22.44
N HIS A 57 5.76 -6.64 -23.61
CA HIS A 57 6.34 -6.33 -24.91
C HIS A 57 5.97 -4.92 -25.41
N ASP A 58 5.01 -4.26 -24.76
CA ASP A 58 4.59 -2.90 -25.09
C ASP A 58 4.61 -2.00 -23.85
N PRO A 59 5.76 -1.36 -23.55
CA PRO A 59 5.89 -0.45 -22.41
C PRO A 59 4.92 0.74 -22.43
N SER A 60 4.36 1.10 -23.60
CA SER A 60 3.40 2.20 -23.73
C SER A 60 2.07 1.90 -23.02
N ARG A 61 1.78 0.63 -22.79
CA ARG A 61 0.59 0.15 -22.07
C ARG A 61 0.76 0.13 -20.52
N ILE A 62 1.93 0.49 -20.04
CA ILE A 62 2.15 0.73 -18.63
C ILE A 62 1.96 2.23 -18.36
N LEU A 63 0.91 2.57 -17.62
CA LEU A 63 0.61 3.94 -17.25
C LEU A 63 1.28 4.27 -15.91
N VAL A 64 2.37 5.01 -15.95
CA VAL A 64 3.06 5.45 -14.72
C VAL A 64 2.34 6.65 -14.13
N LEU A 65 1.87 6.52 -12.90
CA LEU A 65 1.25 7.60 -12.15
C LEU A 65 2.34 8.39 -11.43
N THR A 66 2.38 9.69 -11.69
CA THR A 66 3.27 10.63 -11.03
C THR A 66 2.48 11.54 -10.11
N HIS A 67 3.10 11.98 -9.02
CA HIS A 67 2.46 12.81 -8.00
C HIS A 67 3.34 14.03 -7.71
N GLU A 68 2.73 15.16 -7.43
CA GLU A 68 3.46 16.40 -7.12
C GLU A 68 4.41 16.21 -5.92
N ASN A 69 3.93 15.57 -4.86
CA ASN A 69 4.66 15.31 -3.62
C ASN A 69 4.77 13.81 -3.31
N GLY A 70 5.19 13.01 -4.28
CA GLY A 70 5.22 11.56 -4.11
C GLY A 70 6.14 10.85 -5.08
N ILE A 71 5.73 9.65 -5.48
CA ILE A 71 6.50 8.80 -6.37
C ILE A 71 6.61 9.43 -7.75
N ARG A 72 7.82 9.44 -8.29
CA ARG A 72 8.14 9.87 -9.65
C ARG A 72 8.99 8.80 -10.33
N ALA A 73 8.77 8.60 -11.61
CA ALA A 73 9.66 7.76 -12.39
C ALA A 73 11.05 8.41 -12.50
N SER A 74 12.12 7.64 -12.31
CA SER A 74 13.48 8.09 -12.62
C SER A 74 13.59 8.42 -14.12
N GLU A 75 14.60 9.19 -14.49
CA GLU A 75 14.86 9.52 -15.90
C GLU A 75 15.02 8.26 -16.78
N GLY A 76 15.61 7.20 -16.22
CA GLY A 76 15.77 5.92 -16.90
C GLY A 76 14.42 5.25 -17.19
N LEU A 77 13.55 5.18 -16.18
CA LEU A 77 12.21 4.64 -16.32
C LEU A 77 11.33 5.48 -17.25
N ALA A 78 11.42 6.80 -17.15
CA ALA A 78 10.64 7.72 -17.99
C ALA A 78 10.97 7.59 -19.48
N LYS A 79 12.20 7.20 -19.83
CA LYS A 79 12.59 6.92 -21.22
C LYS A 79 11.95 5.65 -21.78
N VAL A 80 11.75 4.65 -20.93
CA VAL A 80 11.15 3.36 -21.31
C VAL A 80 9.63 3.43 -21.24
N TYR A 81 9.08 3.88 -20.11
CA TYR A 81 7.65 3.96 -19.83
C TYR A 81 7.17 5.40 -20.09
N ARG A 82 6.91 5.72 -21.34
CA ARG A 82 6.55 7.09 -21.77
C ARG A 82 5.13 7.48 -21.42
N SER A 83 4.25 6.51 -21.20
CA SER A 83 2.87 6.77 -20.79
C SER A 83 2.87 7.15 -19.31
N GLN A 84 2.87 8.46 -19.04
CA GLN A 84 2.86 9.01 -17.71
C GLN A 84 1.65 9.92 -17.52
N ARG A 85 1.09 9.90 -16.33
CA ARG A 85 -0.03 10.77 -15.95
C ARG A 85 0.20 11.32 -14.56
N GLU A 86 0.14 12.64 -14.47
CA GLU A 86 0.04 13.28 -13.16
C GLU A 86 -1.36 13.01 -12.58
N HIS A 87 -1.37 12.60 -11.31
CA HIS A 87 -2.57 12.18 -10.62
C HIS A 87 -2.51 12.64 -9.16
N ASP A 88 -3.61 13.27 -8.71
CA ASP A 88 -3.80 13.57 -7.30
C ASP A 88 -4.37 12.32 -6.59
N PRO A 89 -3.61 11.68 -5.71
CA PRO A 89 -4.06 10.48 -5.02
C PRO A 89 -5.18 10.75 -4.00
N ALA A 90 -5.53 11.99 -3.68
CA ALA A 90 -6.68 12.30 -2.84
C ALA A 90 -8.02 12.18 -3.60
N ASP A 91 -8.00 12.21 -4.93
CA ASP A 91 -9.20 12.07 -5.76
C ASP A 91 -9.60 10.60 -5.96
N LEU A 92 -10.54 10.14 -5.14
CA LEU A 92 -11.07 8.77 -5.20
C LEU A 92 -11.80 8.46 -6.52
N ASN A 93 -12.50 9.43 -7.09
CA ASN A 93 -13.24 9.20 -8.34
C ASN A 93 -12.28 9.05 -9.51
N ARG A 94 -11.26 9.88 -9.55
CA ARG A 94 -10.19 9.78 -10.54
C ARG A 94 -9.41 8.46 -10.39
N ALA A 95 -9.15 8.03 -9.15
CA ALA A 95 -8.54 6.73 -8.87
C ALA A 95 -9.36 5.56 -9.44
N ARG A 96 -10.69 5.62 -9.29
CA ARG A 96 -11.61 4.62 -9.83
C ARG A 96 -11.62 4.61 -11.36
N GLU A 97 -11.63 5.78 -11.98
CA GLU A 97 -11.56 5.93 -13.44
C GLU A 97 -10.27 5.29 -13.98
N ILE A 98 -9.12 5.64 -13.39
CA ILE A 98 -7.82 5.08 -13.77
C ILE A 98 -7.80 3.55 -13.57
N ALA A 99 -8.33 3.06 -12.46
CA ALA A 99 -8.36 1.63 -12.17
C ALA A 99 -9.33 0.83 -13.06
N SER A 100 -10.25 1.50 -13.74
CA SER A 100 -11.20 0.88 -14.68
C SER A 100 -10.66 0.79 -16.11
N ASP A 101 -9.50 1.37 -16.37
CA ASP A 101 -8.82 1.26 -17.67
C ASP A 101 -8.36 -0.20 -17.87
N SER A 102 -8.90 -0.86 -18.89
CA SER A 102 -8.57 -2.26 -19.22
C SER A 102 -7.41 -2.39 -20.18
N ASP A 103 -7.05 -1.32 -20.88
CA ASP A 103 -6.02 -1.33 -21.92
C ASP A 103 -4.63 -1.09 -21.35
N ASN A 104 -4.56 -0.36 -20.23
CA ASN A 104 -3.33 0.02 -19.57
C ASN A 104 -3.24 -0.58 -18.15
N ILE A 105 -2.03 -0.84 -17.70
CA ILE A 105 -1.75 -1.18 -16.31
C ILE A 105 -1.25 0.09 -15.61
N PRO A 106 -2.07 0.71 -14.73
CA PRO A 106 -1.58 1.83 -13.93
C PRO A 106 -0.59 1.34 -12.87
N VAL A 107 0.54 2.03 -12.75
CA VAL A 107 1.59 1.75 -11.75
C VAL A 107 1.85 3.01 -10.95
N GLY A 108 1.64 2.95 -9.64
CA GLY A 108 1.76 4.08 -8.73
C GLY A 108 0.72 4.06 -7.62
N ILE A 109 0.58 5.18 -6.91
CA ILE A 109 -0.43 5.36 -5.89
C ILE A 109 -1.73 5.78 -6.58
N LEU A 110 -2.77 4.95 -6.45
CA LEU A 110 -4.10 5.24 -6.98
C LEU A 110 -4.89 6.14 -6.04
N TYR A 111 -4.84 5.85 -4.73
CA TYR A 111 -5.57 6.60 -3.73
C TYR A 111 -4.80 6.69 -2.43
N ARG A 112 -4.87 7.85 -1.77
CA ARG A 112 -4.29 8.07 -0.44
C ARG A 112 -5.14 9.10 0.32
N ASN A 113 -5.64 8.71 1.49
CA ASN A 113 -6.32 9.60 2.41
C ASN A 113 -5.74 9.45 3.83
N PRO A 114 -4.91 10.39 4.28
CA PRO A 114 -4.29 10.34 5.61
C PRO A 114 -5.27 10.67 6.75
N GLU A 115 -6.47 11.20 6.44
CA GLU A 115 -7.49 11.56 7.44
C GLU A 115 -8.29 10.35 7.93
N VAL A 116 -8.21 9.20 7.23
CA VAL A 116 -8.85 7.98 7.68
C VAL A 116 -8.13 7.47 8.93
N PRO A 117 -8.83 7.36 10.08
CA PRO A 117 -8.18 6.95 11.31
C PRO A 117 -7.63 5.52 11.23
N CYS A 118 -6.46 5.32 11.80
CA CYS A 118 -5.86 4.01 11.94
C CYS A 118 -6.68 3.15 12.92
N TYR A 119 -6.79 1.86 12.64
CA TYR A 119 -7.50 0.91 13.50
C TYR A 119 -6.98 0.91 14.95
N GLU A 120 -5.67 1.01 15.11
CA GLU A 120 -5.03 1.09 16.43
C GLU A 120 -5.48 2.32 17.22
N ASP A 121 -5.63 3.46 16.56
CA ASP A 121 -6.11 4.70 17.20
C ASP A 121 -7.55 4.55 17.66
N LEU A 122 -8.41 3.96 16.83
CA LEU A 122 -9.81 3.69 17.17
C LEU A 122 -9.92 2.69 18.33
N ARG A 123 -9.09 1.67 18.32
CA ARG A 123 -9.07 0.64 19.35
C ARG A 123 -8.53 1.14 20.70
N THR A 124 -7.51 2.01 20.66
CA THR A 124 -6.85 2.51 21.86
C THR A 124 -7.59 3.69 22.49
N SER A 125 -8.40 4.43 21.73
CA SER A 125 -9.19 5.55 22.26
C SER A 125 -10.20 5.14 23.36
N THR A 126 -10.54 3.85 23.43
CA THR A 126 -11.48 3.30 24.42
C THR A 126 -10.83 2.93 25.75
N ARG A 127 -9.49 2.91 25.83
CA ARG A 127 -8.73 2.63 27.06
C ARG A 127 -7.51 3.54 27.12
N LEU A 128 -7.54 4.55 27.96
CA LEU A 128 -6.34 5.26 28.42
C LEU A 128 -5.43 4.23 29.10
N ARG A 129 -4.54 3.61 28.34
CA ARG A 129 -3.51 2.74 28.87
C ARG A 129 -2.38 3.63 29.36
N THR A 130 -2.45 4.08 30.61
CA THR A 130 -1.29 4.69 31.25
C THR A 130 -0.17 3.64 31.34
N THR A 131 1.07 4.10 31.33
CA THR A 131 2.25 3.23 31.52
C THR A 131 2.12 2.40 32.78
N GLU A 132 1.55 2.96 33.85
CA GLU A 132 1.26 2.30 35.11
C GLU A 132 0.25 1.17 34.96
N PHE A 133 -0.83 1.36 34.21
CA PHE A 133 -1.81 0.31 33.93
C PHE A 133 -1.22 -0.87 33.17
N LEU A 134 -0.38 -0.56 32.18
CA LEU A 134 0.30 -1.59 31.38
C LEU A 134 1.30 -2.38 32.22
N ARG A 135 2.04 -1.67 33.09
CA ARG A 135 3.02 -2.28 33.99
C ARG A 135 2.35 -3.19 35.05
N ALA A 136 1.30 -2.70 35.69
CA ALA A 136 0.54 -3.50 36.65
C ALA A 136 -0.09 -4.74 36.00
N GLY A 137 -0.61 -4.62 34.78
CA GLY A 137 -1.12 -5.76 34.01
C GLY A 137 -0.06 -6.78 33.68
N LEU A 138 1.14 -6.33 33.27
CA LEU A 138 2.28 -7.20 32.99
C LEU A 138 2.78 -7.92 34.27
N GLU A 139 2.92 -7.20 35.37
CA GLU A 139 3.31 -7.77 36.66
C GLU A 139 2.31 -8.85 37.12
N ALA A 140 1.00 -8.58 37.02
CA ALA A 140 -0.04 -9.54 37.35
C ALA A 140 -0.02 -10.81 36.45
N GLU A 141 0.33 -10.68 35.17
CA GLU A 141 0.50 -11.84 34.31
C GLU A 141 1.77 -12.62 34.59
N LEU A 142 2.89 -11.95 34.91
CA LEU A 142 4.14 -12.61 35.26
C LEU A 142 4.01 -13.37 36.59
N ASP A 143 3.28 -12.84 37.55
CA ASP A 143 3.07 -13.49 38.87
C ASP A 143 2.35 -14.85 38.73
N LYS A 144 1.53 -15.05 37.72
CA LYS A 144 0.88 -16.35 37.44
C LYS A 144 1.88 -17.47 37.14
N PHE A 145 3.06 -17.11 36.66
CA PHE A 145 4.11 -18.05 36.28
C PHE A 145 5.29 -18.08 37.27
N THR A 146 5.24 -17.24 38.32
CA THR A 146 6.30 -17.17 39.31
C THR A 146 6.20 -18.37 40.26
N ILE A 147 7.26 -19.15 40.30
CA ILE A 147 7.40 -20.24 41.26
C ILE A 147 7.99 -19.64 42.57
N TRP A 148 7.18 -19.52 43.57
CA TRP A 148 7.67 -19.09 44.90
C TRP A 148 8.40 -20.24 45.58
N PRO A 149 9.64 -20.04 46.09
CA PRO A 149 10.30 -21.04 46.90
C PRO A 149 9.42 -21.36 48.12
N GLN A 150 9.06 -22.59 48.24
CA GLN A 150 8.40 -23.06 49.47
C GLN A 150 9.45 -23.04 50.58
N GLY A 151 9.26 -22.17 51.59
CA GLY A 151 10.10 -22.10 52.77
C GLY A 151 10.00 -23.32 53.65
#